data_a9aa929a59aedde570c53e20da4603fa
#
_entry.id   a9aa929a59aedde570c53e20da4603fa
#
_cell.length_a   1.000
_cell.length_b   1.000
_cell.length_c   1.000
_cell.angle_alpha   90.00
_cell.angle_beta   90.00
_cell.angle_gamma   90.00
#
_symmetry.space_group_name_H-M   'P 1'
#
loop_
_entity.id
_entity.type
_entity.pdbx_description
1 polymer ?
#
loop_
_entity_poly.entity_id
_entity_poly.type
_entity_poly.pdbx_seq_one_letter_code
_entity_poly.pdbx_strand_id
1 'polypeptide(L)'
;MQKNKTAYFITGTDTDVGKTYIASALIKYLCEQGLQAVGMKPVAAGAELVSGRLLNSDVIELIKAGNVDADLALINPYVFAPAIAPHIAAEKVGVTVSLDNIQQAFDVLQAKADVVVVEGAGGFRVPINHEQTMADLVVKLTLPVILVVGVRLGCINHALMTAGSIRAAGLNLVGWVANRIDPNMPAIEENIATLKAMLKAPCIADVAWGEEPQFIDF
;
A
#
# COMPACT_ATOMS: atom_id res chain seq x y z
N MET A 1 -9.03 19.32 -21.22
CA MET A 1 -8.71 17.90 -21.41
C MET A 1 -9.04 17.20 -20.10
N GLN A 2 -9.89 16.16 -20.11
CA GLN A 2 -10.10 15.34 -18.93
C GLN A 2 -8.77 14.62 -18.62
N LYS A 3 -8.15 14.91 -17.48
CA LYS A 3 -6.99 14.14 -17.02
C LYS A 3 -7.45 12.70 -16.82
N ASN A 4 -6.69 11.73 -17.32
CA ASN A 4 -6.97 10.31 -17.06
C ASN A 4 -6.81 10.07 -15.57
N LYS A 5 -7.90 9.70 -14.90
CA LYS A 5 -7.87 9.32 -13.50
C LYS A 5 -7.13 8.00 -13.35
N THR A 6 -6.17 7.96 -12.45
CA THR A 6 -5.31 6.80 -12.22
C THR A 6 -5.38 6.37 -10.76
N ALA A 7 -5.12 5.11 -10.47
CA ALA A 7 -4.95 4.65 -9.10
C ALA A 7 -3.92 3.53 -9.03
N TYR A 8 -3.27 3.39 -7.88
CA TYR A 8 -2.26 2.37 -7.62
C TYR A 8 -2.54 1.66 -6.30
N PHE A 9 -2.26 0.38 -6.24
CA PHE A 9 -2.29 -0.37 -5.00
C PHE A 9 -0.87 -0.66 -4.49
N ILE A 10 -0.55 -0.19 -3.30
CA ILE A 10 0.73 -0.44 -2.64
C ILE A 10 0.59 -1.67 -1.75
N THR A 11 1.32 -2.73 -2.07
CA THR A 11 1.46 -3.90 -1.21
C THR A 11 2.91 -4.08 -0.75
N GLY A 12 3.13 -4.91 0.24
CA GLY A 12 4.47 -5.23 0.72
C GLY A 12 4.76 -6.71 0.69
N THR A 13 6.04 -7.06 0.75
CA THR A 13 6.47 -8.45 0.98
C THR A 13 6.14 -8.94 2.37
N ASP A 14 5.91 -8.02 3.33
CA ASP A 14 5.59 -8.32 4.72
C ASP A 14 4.99 -7.08 5.43
N THR A 15 4.68 -7.21 6.72
CA THR A 15 4.46 -6.08 7.64
C THR A 15 5.79 -5.37 7.88
N ASP A 16 5.75 -4.08 8.20
CA ASP A 16 6.92 -3.23 8.54
C ASP A 16 8.02 -3.14 7.46
N VAL A 17 7.66 -3.39 6.19
CA VAL A 17 8.57 -3.18 5.06
C VAL A 17 8.57 -1.74 4.52
N GLY A 18 7.85 -0.82 5.17
CA GLY A 18 7.79 0.58 4.83
C GLY A 18 6.74 0.96 3.78
N LYS A 19 5.63 0.20 3.68
CA LYS A 19 4.53 0.54 2.74
C LYS A 19 4.06 1.98 2.87
N THR A 20 3.75 2.41 4.09
CA THR A 20 3.24 3.75 4.38
C THR A 20 4.24 4.83 4.02
N TYR A 21 5.52 4.58 4.31
CA TYR A 21 6.61 5.49 3.93
C TYR A 21 6.68 5.69 2.42
N ILE A 22 6.68 4.59 1.66
CA ILE A 22 6.71 4.62 0.19
C ILE A 22 5.42 5.20 -0.39
N ALA A 23 4.24 4.83 0.14
CA ALA A 23 2.96 5.36 -0.32
C ALA A 23 2.86 6.87 -0.10
N SER A 24 3.25 7.37 1.08
CA SER A 24 3.27 8.79 1.40
C SER A 24 4.25 9.57 0.52
N ALA A 25 5.44 9.03 0.28
CA ALA A 25 6.42 9.65 -0.61
C ALA A 25 5.91 9.70 -2.07
N LEU A 26 5.26 8.63 -2.55
CA LEU A 26 4.66 8.60 -3.87
C LEU A 26 3.54 9.64 -4.02
N ILE A 27 2.67 9.78 -3.00
CA ILE A 27 1.62 10.80 -2.99
C ILE A 27 2.22 12.20 -3.08
N LYS A 28 3.26 12.51 -2.26
CA LYS A 28 3.97 13.80 -2.30
C LYS A 28 4.57 14.07 -3.68
N TYR A 29 5.27 13.07 -4.24
CA TYR A 29 5.85 13.16 -5.58
C TYR A 29 4.79 13.51 -6.62
N LEU A 30 3.62 12.83 -6.62
CA LEU A 30 2.52 13.10 -7.54
C LEU A 30 1.94 14.52 -7.33
N CYS A 31 1.82 14.99 -6.09
CA CYS A 31 1.40 16.36 -5.78
C CYS A 31 2.39 17.39 -6.35
N GLU A 32 3.70 17.14 -6.27
CA GLU A 32 4.75 17.99 -6.81
C GLU A 32 4.72 18.05 -8.35
N GLN A 33 4.22 16.99 -9.00
CA GLN A 33 3.93 17.00 -10.44
C GLN A 33 2.64 17.77 -10.81
N GLY A 34 2.00 18.42 -9.86
CA GLY A 34 0.79 19.22 -10.06
C GLY A 34 -0.50 18.41 -10.16
N LEU A 35 -0.49 17.15 -9.68
CA LEU A 35 -1.67 16.30 -9.62
C LEU A 35 -2.42 16.47 -8.31
N GLN A 36 -3.74 16.27 -8.34
CA GLN A 36 -4.54 16.06 -7.14
C GLN A 36 -4.42 14.61 -6.72
N ALA A 37 -3.66 14.34 -5.66
CA ALA A 37 -3.40 13.00 -5.17
C ALA A 37 -3.90 12.80 -3.74
N VAL A 38 -4.50 11.63 -3.48
CA VAL A 38 -5.02 11.23 -2.17
C VAL A 38 -4.61 9.81 -1.83
N GLY A 39 -4.30 9.59 -0.55
CA GLY A 39 -4.06 8.26 -0.02
C GLY A 39 -5.36 7.61 0.48
N MET A 40 -5.44 6.29 0.40
CA MET A 40 -6.50 5.48 0.99
C MET A 40 -5.89 4.28 1.71
N LYS A 41 -6.29 4.05 2.95
CA LYS A 41 -5.98 2.83 3.72
C LYS A 41 -7.29 2.11 4.05
N PRO A 42 -7.76 1.20 3.19
CA PRO A 42 -9.10 0.61 3.33
C PRO A 42 -9.35 -0.07 4.67
N VAL A 43 -8.33 -0.74 5.21
CA VAL A 43 -8.40 -1.42 6.50
C VAL A 43 -7.13 -1.10 7.29
N ALA A 44 -7.29 -0.60 8.51
CA ALA A 44 -6.21 -0.32 9.44
C ALA A 44 -6.43 -1.03 10.78
N ALA A 45 -5.39 -1.64 11.32
CA ALA A 45 -5.33 -2.20 12.67
C ALA A 45 -4.21 -1.53 13.47
N GLY A 46 -4.29 -1.53 14.80
CA GLY A 46 -3.32 -0.82 15.65
C GLY A 46 -3.61 0.68 15.72
N ALA A 47 -4.87 1.07 15.76
CA ALA A 47 -5.28 2.46 15.92
C ALA A 47 -5.38 2.87 17.39
N GLU A 48 -5.06 4.13 17.66
CA GLU A 48 -5.17 4.74 18.98
C GLU A 48 -6.43 5.59 19.10
N LEU A 49 -6.98 5.70 20.31
CA LEU A 49 -8.12 6.57 20.59
C LEU A 49 -7.64 8.01 20.83
N VAL A 50 -7.88 8.89 19.87
CA VAL A 50 -7.51 10.30 19.95
C VAL A 50 -8.77 11.15 19.86
N SER A 51 -9.05 11.94 20.89
CA SER A 51 -10.24 12.82 20.95
C SER A 51 -11.57 12.10 20.63
N GLY A 52 -11.72 10.87 21.11
CA GLY A 52 -12.94 10.05 20.92
C GLY A 52 -13.08 9.36 19.57
N ARG A 53 -12.02 9.39 18.72
CA ARG A 53 -11.97 8.70 17.43
C ARG A 53 -10.76 7.77 17.37
N LEU A 54 -10.92 6.61 16.73
CA LEU A 54 -9.78 5.76 16.40
C LEU A 54 -9.02 6.38 15.22
N LEU A 55 -7.73 6.62 15.42
CA LEU A 55 -6.81 7.10 14.40
C LEU A 55 -5.61 6.16 14.29
N ASN A 56 -5.29 5.79 13.07
CA ASN A 56 -4.12 4.97 12.77
C ASN A 56 -2.99 5.87 12.21
N SER A 57 -1.76 5.64 12.63
CA SER A 57 -0.59 6.43 12.23
C SER A 57 -0.36 6.45 10.72
N ASP A 58 -0.52 5.30 10.04
CA ASP A 58 -0.36 5.20 8.60
C ASP A 58 -1.37 6.10 7.86
N VAL A 59 -2.64 6.10 8.33
CA VAL A 59 -3.69 6.94 7.76
C VAL A 59 -3.37 8.42 7.90
N ILE A 60 -2.83 8.83 9.05
CA ILE A 60 -2.41 10.23 9.30
C ILE A 60 -1.30 10.63 8.32
N GLU A 61 -0.32 9.77 8.10
CA GLU A 61 0.78 10.04 7.17
C GLU A 61 0.29 10.13 5.71
N LEU A 62 -0.64 9.27 5.29
CA LEU A 62 -1.25 9.36 3.96
C LEU A 62 -2.03 10.66 3.77
N ILE A 63 -2.79 11.10 4.79
CA ILE A 63 -3.54 12.35 4.75
C ILE A 63 -2.60 13.55 4.62
N LYS A 64 -1.53 13.60 5.42
CA LYS A 64 -0.52 14.68 5.36
C LYS A 64 0.21 14.75 4.01
N ALA A 65 0.37 13.62 3.35
CA ALA A 65 1.06 13.53 2.07
C ALA A 65 0.23 14.04 0.89
N GLY A 66 -1.11 13.94 0.97
CA GLY A 66 -2.03 14.32 -0.09
C GLY A 66 -2.38 15.81 -0.10
N ASN A 67 -2.99 16.24 -1.20
CA ASN A 67 -3.48 17.61 -1.40
C ASN A 67 -4.99 17.68 -1.70
N VAL A 68 -5.71 16.58 -1.50
CA VAL A 68 -7.17 16.48 -1.68
C VAL A 68 -7.84 16.36 -0.32
N ASP A 69 -8.79 17.25 -0.03
CA ASP A 69 -9.60 17.16 1.18
C ASP A 69 -10.71 16.09 1.01
N ALA A 70 -10.70 15.11 1.91
CA ALA A 70 -11.64 14.02 1.91
C ALA A 70 -11.97 13.56 3.34
N ASP A 71 -13.20 13.09 3.54
CA ASP A 71 -13.62 12.55 4.81
C ASP A 71 -12.76 11.34 5.24
N LEU A 72 -12.41 11.30 6.51
CA LEU A 72 -11.64 10.19 7.09
C LEU A 72 -12.28 8.82 6.83
N ALA A 73 -13.62 8.73 6.85
CA ALA A 73 -14.34 7.50 6.57
C ALA A 73 -14.19 6.99 5.13
N LEU A 74 -13.87 7.89 4.18
CA LEU A 74 -13.55 7.50 2.80
C LEU A 74 -12.10 7.05 2.68
N ILE A 75 -11.19 7.73 3.37
CA ILE A 75 -9.75 7.39 3.39
C ILE A 75 -9.52 6.07 4.13
N ASN A 76 -10.21 5.86 5.25
CA ASN A 76 -10.06 4.68 6.09
C ASN A 76 -11.41 4.12 6.53
N PRO A 77 -12.12 3.39 5.66
CA PRO A 77 -13.44 2.81 5.94
C PRO A 77 -13.48 1.87 7.15
N TYR A 78 -12.39 1.14 7.41
CA TYR A 78 -12.30 0.19 8.51
C TYR A 78 -11.06 0.46 9.36
N VAL A 79 -11.29 0.76 10.65
CA VAL A 79 -10.22 1.02 11.62
C VAL A 79 -10.45 0.24 12.90
N PHE A 80 -9.42 -0.44 13.38
CA PHE A 80 -9.46 -1.29 14.55
C PHE A 80 -8.33 -0.94 15.54
N ALA A 81 -8.65 -0.91 16.85
CA ALA A 81 -7.66 -0.60 17.88
C ALA A 81 -6.59 -1.68 18.06
N PRO A 82 -6.89 -3.00 18.07
CA PRO A 82 -5.84 -4.01 18.26
C PRO A 82 -4.84 -4.06 17.09
N ALA A 83 -3.53 -4.07 17.39
CA ALA A 83 -2.46 -4.27 16.42
C ALA A 83 -2.29 -5.78 16.11
N ILE A 84 -3.28 -6.35 15.43
CA ILE A 84 -3.36 -7.77 15.04
C ILE A 84 -3.87 -7.89 13.60
N ALA A 85 -3.94 -9.12 13.08
CA ALA A 85 -4.46 -9.37 11.74
C ALA A 85 -5.86 -8.74 11.55
N PRO A 86 -6.11 -8.01 10.45
CA PRO A 86 -7.32 -7.20 10.25
C PRO A 86 -8.63 -7.96 10.44
N HIS A 87 -8.75 -9.17 9.91
CA HIS A 87 -9.94 -10.01 10.03
C HIS A 87 -10.21 -10.39 11.50
N ILE A 88 -9.17 -10.72 12.28
CA ILE A 88 -9.30 -11.04 13.72
C ILE A 88 -9.71 -9.79 14.51
N ALA A 89 -9.16 -8.63 14.16
CA ALA A 89 -9.54 -7.37 14.80
C ALA A 89 -11.01 -7.02 14.55
N ALA A 90 -11.48 -7.21 13.32
CA ALA A 90 -12.86 -7.00 12.91
C ALA A 90 -13.84 -7.94 13.66
N GLU A 91 -13.53 -9.24 13.71
CA GLU A 91 -14.33 -10.23 14.45
C GLU A 91 -14.50 -9.89 15.92
N LYS A 92 -13.42 -9.46 16.60
CA LYS A 92 -13.49 -9.10 18.02
C LYS A 92 -14.46 -7.99 18.33
N VAL A 93 -14.82 -7.16 17.35
CA VAL A 93 -15.79 -6.07 17.49
C VAL A 93 -17.10 -6.33 16.73
N GLY A 94 -17.29 -7.56 16.22
CA GLY A 94 -18.53 -7.98 15.53
C GLY A 94 -18.71 -7.30 14.16
N VAL A 95 -17.61 -6.88 13.51
CA VAL A 95 -17.63 -6.22 12.19
C VAL A 95 -17.14 -7.20 11.12
N THR A 96 -17.83 -7.25 10.00
CA THR A 96 -17.34 -7.92 8.78
C THR A 96 -16.89 -6.87 7.78
N VAL A 97 -15.63 -6.92 7.34
CA VAL A 97 -15.10 -6.04 6.30
C VAL A 97 -15.75 -6.38 4.97
N SER A 98 -16.40 -5.40 4.35
CA SER A 98 -17.09 -5.51 3.06
C SER A 98 -16.28 -4.86 1.96
N LEU A 99 -15.97 -5.61 0.91
CA LEU A 99 -15.32 -5.08 -0.29
C LEU A 99 -16.20 -4.07 -1.02
N ASP A 100 -17.53 -4.19 -0.96
CA ASP A 100 -18.45 -3.25 -1.61
C ASP A 100 -18.41 -1.88 -0.93
N ASN A 101 -18.31 -1.83 0.39
CA ASN A 101 -18.17 -0.56 1.11
C ASN A 101 -16.82 0.11 0.79
N ILE A 102 -15.74 -0.68 0.68
CA ILE A 102 -14.44 -0.16 0.29
C ILE A 102 -14.48 0.37 -1.15
N GLN A 103 -15.11 -0.35 -2.08
CA GLN A 103 -15.29 0.09 -3.46
C GLN A 103 -16.04 1.43 -3.51
N GLN A 104 -17.15 1.57 -2.79
CA GLN A 104 -17.92 2.82 -2.75
C GLN A 104 -17.07 4.00 -2.26
N ALA A 105 -16.30 3.80 -1.18
CA ALA A 105 -15.39 4.82 -0.67
C ALA A 105 -14.30 5.18 -1.69
N PHE A 106 -13.72 4.18 -2.35
CA PHE A 106 -12.73 4.36 -3.42
C PHE A 106 -13.29 5.16 -4.60
N ASP A 107 -14.51 4.84 -5.07
CA ASP A 107 -15.16 5.52 -6.19
C ASP A 107 -15.36 7.02 -5.90
N VAL A 108 -15.73 7.36 -4.66
CA VAL A 108 -15.87 8.76 -4.22
C VAL A 108 -14.51 9.47 -4.22
N LEU A 109 -13.45 8.83 -3.71
CA LEU A 109 -12.09 9.39 -3.73
C LEU A 109 -11.59 9.57 -5.17
N GLN A 110 -11.80 8.57 -6.02
CA GLN A 110 -11.43 8.63 -7.44
C GLN A 110 -12.21 9.72 -8.20
N ALA A 111 -13.43 10.05 -7.78
CA ALA A 111 -14.18 11.16 -8.35
C ALA A 111 -13.54 12.53 -8.02
N LYS A 112 -12.91 12.65 -6.84
CA LYS A 112 -12.32 13.89 -6.30
C LYS A 112 -10.86 14.13 -6.71
N ALA A 113 -10.10 13.08 -7.00
CA ALA A 113 -8.66 13.14 -7.25
C ALA A 113 -8.29 12.80 -8.69
N ASP A 114 -7.11 13.25 -9.14
CA ASP A 114 -6.47 12.77 -10.36
C ASP A 114 -5.85 11.38 -10.11
N VAL A 115 -5.29 11.16 -8.90
CA VAL A 115 -4.65 9.89 -8.50
C VAL A 115 -5.06 9.46 -7.10
N VAL A 116 -5.42 8.17 -6.94
CA VAL A 116 -5.63 7.54 -5.64
C VAL A 116 -4.55 6.50 -5.38
N VAL A 117 -3.82 6.64 -4.28
CA VAL A 117 -2.83 5.64 -3.82
C VAL A 117 -3.44 4.83 -2.69
N VAL A 118 -3.77 3.57 -2.97
CA VAL A 118 -4.41 2.66 -2.02
C VAL A 118 -3.34 1.81 -1.33
N GLU A 119 -3.22 1.91 -0.01
CA GLU A 119 -2.28 1.12 0.77
C GLU A 119 -2.95 -0.10 1.39
N GLY A 120 -2.41 -1.29 1.14
CA GLY A 120 -2.84 -2.53 1.78
C GLY A 120 -2.36 -2.66 3.24
N ALA A 121 -2.96 -3.57 3.99
CA ALA A 121 -2.52 -3.96 5.33
C ALA A 121 -1.72 -5.27 5.28
N GLY A 122 -0.51 -5.27 5.85
CA GLY A 122 0.39 -6.42 5.82
C GLY A 122 0.84 -6.79 4.39
N GLY A 123 0.84 -8.09 4.08
CA GLY A 123 1.20 -8.61 2.76
C GLY A 123 -0.02 -8.77 1.83
N PHE A 124 0.26 -9.16 0.58
CA PHE A 124 -0.74 -9.24 -0.51
C PHE A 124 -1.90 -10.24 -0.23
N ARG A 125 -1.64 -11.32 0.52
CA ARG A 125 -2.63 -12.38 0.84
C ARG A 125 -3.20 -12.29 2.24
N VAL A 126 -3.04 -11.16 2.94
CA VAL A 126 -3.60 -11.01 4.29
C VAL A 126 -5.13 -11.08 4.23
N PRO A 127 -5.77 -11.95 5.06
CA PRO A 127 -7.22 -12.02 5.15
C PRO A 127 -7.82 -10.72 5.71
N ILE A 128 -8.92 -10.28 5.13
CA ILE A 128 -9.69 -9.13 5.59
C ILE A 128 -11.04 -9.53 6.18
N ASN A 129 -11.53 -10.71 5.83
CA ASN A 129 -12.64 -11.41 6.43
C ASN A 129 -12.43 -12.93 6.26
N HIS A 130 -13.42 -13.78 6.56
CA HIS A 130 -13.29 -15.24 6.48
C HIS A 130 -13.12 -15.80 5.06
N GLU A 131 -13.55 -15.06 4.03
CA GLU A 131 -13.62 -15.54 2.65
C GLU A 131 -12.67 -14.78 1.72
N GLN A 132 -12.26 -13.56 2.12
CA GLN A 132 -11.58 -12.63 1.24
C GLN A 132 -10.27 -12.11 1.84
N THR A 133 -9.31 -11.85 0.95
CA THR A 133 -7.98 -11.33 1.25
C THR A 133 -7.78 -9.93 0.66
N MET A 134 -6.65 -9.29 0.96
CA MET A 134 -6.24 -8.06 0.27
C MET A 134 -6.14 -8.25 -1.25
N ALA A 135 -5.75 -9.44 -1.72
CA ALA A 135 -5.71 -9.73 -3.17
C ALA A 135 -7.10 -9.61 -3.82
N ASP A 136 -8.15 -10.09 -3.15
CA ASP A 136 -9.53 -10.01 -3.64
C ASP A 136 -10.01 -8.55 -3.73
N LEU A 137 -9.59 -7.69 -2.79
CA LEU A 137 -9.82 -6.25 -2.86
C LEU A 137 -9.15 -5.64 -4.09
N VAL A 138 -7.88 -5.95 -4.35
CA VAL A 138 -7.14 -5.40 -5.50
C VAL A 138 -7.76 -5.84 -6.82
N VAL A 139 -8.19 -7.11 -6.92
CA VAL A 139 -8.90 -7.65 -8.08
C VAL A 139 -10.22 -6.89 -8.29
N LYS A 140 -10.99 -6.68 -7.23
CA LYS A 140 -12.27 -5.95 -7.29
C LYS A 140 -12.08 -4.51 -7.76
N LEU A 141 -11.07 -3.82 -7.24
CA LEU A 141 -10.75 -2.44 -7.63
C LEU A 141 -10.03 -2.36 -8.98
N THR A 142 -9.56 -3.48 -9.53
CA THR A 142 -8.83 -3.59 -10.81
C THR A 142 -7.59 -2.66 -10.85
N LEU A 143 -6.82 -2.63 -9.76
CA LEU A 143 -5.71 -1.71 -9.60
C LEU A 143 -4.37 -2.30 -10.06
N PRO A 144 -3.54 -1.52 -10.77
CA PRO A 144 -2.13 -1.84 -10.94
C PRO A 144 -1.41 -1.83 -9.58
N VAL A 145 -0.49 -2.77 -9.40
CA VAL A 145 0.17 -3.02 -8.11
C VAL A 145 1.61 -2.52 -8.12
N ILE A 146 2.01 -1.85 -7.06
CA ILE A 146 3.39 -1.53 -6.71
C ILE A 146 3.76 -2.38 -5.50
N LEU A 147 4.88 -3.11 -5.60
CA LEU A 147 5.38 -3.97 -4.53
C LEU A 147 6.52 -3.30 -3.76
N VAL A 148 6.34 -3.08 -2.48
CA VAL A 148 7.41 -2.65 -1.57
C VAL A 148 8.14 -3.88 -1.04
N VAL A 149 9.41 -3.99 -1.36
CA VAL A 149 10.29 -5.05 -0.88
C VAL A 149 11.15 -4.52 0.25
N GLY A 150 10.91 -4.99 1.47
CA GLY A 150 11.83 -4.73 2.58
C GLY A 150 13.11 -5.54 2.37
N VAL A 151 14.18 -4.86 2.00
CA VAL A 151 15.47 -5.50 1.67
C VAL A 151 16.15 -5.94 2.95
N ARG A 152 16.06 -7.23 3.22
CA ARG A 152 16.66 -7.98 4.34
C ARG A 152 16.86 -9.42 3.91
N LEU A 153 17.60 -10.21 4.67
CA LEU A 153 17.79 -11.64 4.36
C LEU A 153 16.42 -12.36 4.24
N GLY A 154 16.23 -13.08 3.13
CA GLY A 154 14.96 -13.73 2.76
C GLY A 154 14.06 -12.91 1.82
N CYS A 155 14.37 -11.64 1.56
CA CYS A 155 13.55 -10.75 0.74
C CYS A 155 13.34 -11.27 -0.71
N ILE A 156 14.33 -11.94 -1.29
CA ILE A 156 14.23 -12.52 -2.65
C ILE A 156 13.05 -13.50 -2.71
N ASN A 157 13.01 -14.47 -1.78
CA ASN A 157 11.92 -15.45 -1.74
C ASN A 157 10.56 -14.77 -1.57
N HIS A 158 10.43 -13.86 -0.61
CA HIS A 158 9.16 -13.18 -0.33
C HIS A 158 8.71 -12.31 -1.53
N ALA A 159 9.63 -11.61 -2.17
CA ALA A 159 9.32 -10.78 -3.34
C ALA A 159 8.85 -11.63 -4.53
N LEU A 160 9.53 -12.73 -4.83
CA LEU A 160 9.15 -13.62 -5.93
C LEU A 160 7.81 -14.32 -5.69
N MET A 161 7.56 -14.78 -4.47
CA MET A 161 6.25 -15.37 -4.09
C MET A 161 5.12 -14.34 -4.19
N THR A 162 5.35 -13.12 -3.71
CA THR A 162 4.35 -12.04 -3.77
C THR A 162 4.08 -11.63 -5.22
N ALA A 163 5.11 -11.41 -6.03
CA ALA A 163 4.97 -11.09 -7.45
C ALA A 163 4.27 -12.23 -8.23
N GLY A 164 4.58 -13.48 -7.92
CA GLY A 164 3.89 -14.65 -8.47
C GLY A 164 2.41 -14.66 -8.11
N SER A 165 2.06 -14.35 -6.87
CA SER A 165 0.68 -14.26 -6.40
C SER A 165 -0.10 -13.11 -7.05
N ILE A 166 0.54 -11.94 -7.25
CA ILE A 166 -0.06 -10.79 -7.96
C ILE A 166 -0.43 -11.20 -9.40
N ARG A 167 0.51 -11.81 -10.13
CA ARG A 167 0.27 -12.25 -11.51
C ARG A 167 -0.77 -13.36 -11.61
N ALA A 168 -0.75 -14.34 -10.68
CA ALA A 168 -1.75 -15.40 -10.62
C ALA A 168 -3.16 -14.88 -10.37
N ALA A 169 -3.30 -13.74 -9.71
CA ALA A 169 -4.57 -13.03 -9.54
C ALA A 169 -5.00 -12.22 -10.79
N GLY A 170 -4.24 -12.28 -11.90
CA GLY A 170 -4.53 -11.54 -13.13
C GLY A 170 -4.19 -10.03 -13.05
N LEU A 171 -3.42 -9.62 -12.04
CA LEU A 171 -3.09 -8.21 -11.80
C LEU A 171 -1.75 -7.83 -12.43
N ASN A 172 -1.62 -6.54 -12.75
CA ASN A 172 -0.38 -5.99 -13.31
C ASN A 172 0.53 -5.46 -12.19
N LEU A 173 1.72 -6.05 -12.05
CA LEU A 173 2.80 -5.52 -11.23
C LEU A 173 3.52 -4.44 -12.06
N VAL A 174 3.16 -3.17 -11.86
CA VAL A 174 3.68 -2.04 -12.66
C VAL A 174 5.02 -1.53 -12.18
N GLY A 175 5.40 -1.85 -10.94
CA GLY A 175 6.70 -1.48 -10.38
C GLY A 175 6.93 -2.11 -9.03
N TRP A 176 8.17 -2.02 -8.56
CA TRP A 176 8.53 -2.38 -7.20
C TRP A 176 9.57 -1.41 -6.63
N VAL A 177 9.61 -1.32 -5.32
CA VAL A 177 10.55 -0.47 -4.58
C VAL A 177 11.46 -1.35 -3.74
N ALA A 178 12.78 -1.15 -3.85
CA ALA A 178 13.75 -1.70 -2.91
C ALA A 178 13.84 -0.76 -1.71
N ASN A 179 13.23 -1.12 -0.59
CA ASN A 179 13.36 -0.37 0.66
C ASN A 179 14.38 -1.06 1.56
N ARG A 180 15.55 -0.45 1.75
CA ARG A 180 16.68 -1.01 2.51
C ARG A 180 16.42 -0.89 4.01
N ILE A 181 15.61 -1.79 4.57
CA ILE A 181 15.19 -1.76 5.98
C ILE A 181 16.23 -2.34 6.95
N ASP A 182 17.27 -2.98 6.46
CA ASP A 182 18.40 -3.48 7.25
C ASP A 182 19.71 -2.93 6.69
N PRO A 183 20.25 -1.85 7.30
CA PRO A 183 21.47 -1.21 6.82
C PRO A 183 22.72 -2.10 7.00
N ASN A 184 22.64 -3.16 7.82
CA ASN A 184 23.74 -4.07 8.08
C ASN A 184 23.64 -5.38 7.26
N MET A 185 22.68 -5.49 6.37
CA MET A 185 22.51 -6.68 5.53
C MET A 185 23.74 -6.89 4.63
N PRO A 186 24.41 -8.06 4.69
CA PRO A 186 25.48 -8.37 3.76
C PRO A 186 24.95 -8.61 2.35
N ALA A 187 25.75 -8.30 1.33
CA ALA A 187 25.42 -8.52 -0.09
C ALA A 187 24.10 -7.85 -0.53
N ILE A 188 23.82 -6.64 -0.02
CA ILE A 188 22.57 -5.93 -0.30
C ILE A 188 22.42 -5.61 -1.80
N GLU A 189 23.50 -5.21 -2.47
CA GLU A 189 23.51 -4.87 -3.89
C GLU A 189 23.24 -6.10 -4.76
N GLU A 190 23.82 -7.25 -4.42
CA GLU A 190 23.61 -8.52 -5.12
C GLU A 190 22.17 -9.02 -4.97
N ASN A 191 21.54 -8.81 -3.80
CA ASN A 191 20.14 -9.13 -3.60
C ASN A 191 19.24 -8.24 -4.46
N ILE A 192 19.49 -6.92 -4.52
CA ILE A 192 18.74 -5.98 -5.36
C ILE A 192 18.96 -6.30 -6.84
N ALA A 193 20.18 -6.59 -7.27
CA ALA A 193 20.45 -7.00 -8.65
C ALA A 193 19.71 -8.28 -9.04
N THR A 194 19.64 -9.25 -8.14
CA THR A 194 18.85 -10.49 -8.31
C THR A 194 17.37 -10.17 -8.47
N LEU A 195 16.81 -9.31 -7.63
CA LEU A 195 15.41 -8.88 -7.72
C LEU A 195 15.13 -8.14 -9.04
N LYS A 196 16.02 -7.24 -9.48
CA LYS A 196 15.91 -6.55 -10.78
C LYS A 196 15.86 -7.52 -11.95
N ALA A 197 16.63 -8.59 -11.90
CA ALA A 197 16.65 -9.63 -12.94
C ALA A 197 15.38 -10.52 -12.92
N MET A 198 14.85 -10.84 -11.75
CA MET A 198 13.81 -11.89 -11.59
C MET A 198 12.37 -11.35 -11.51
N LEU A 199 12.14 -10.15 -11.01
CA LEU A 199 10.78 -9.63 -10.80
C LEU A 199 10.02 -9.30 -12.09
N LYS A 200 10.72 -9.09 -13.21
CA LYS A 200 10.11 -8.73 -14.51
C LYS A 200 9.15 -7.53 -14.42
N ALA A 201 9.51 -6.57 -13.59
CA ALA A 201 8.85 -5.29 -13.41
C ALA A 201 9.93 -4.25 -13.11
N PRO A 202 9.75 -2.96 -13.45
CA PRO A 202 10.75 -1.94 -13.16
C PRO A 202 10.93 -1.74 -11.66
N CYS A 203 12.19 -1.55 -11.24
CA CYS A 203 12.51 -1.01 -9.92
C CYS A 203 12.33 0.52 -10.01
N ILE A 204 11.26 1.03 -9.42
CA ILE A 204 10.88 2.45 -9.53
C ILE A 204 11.52 3.33 -8.46
N ALA A 205 12.08 2.75 -7.41
CA ALA A 205 12.95 3.41 -6.44
C ALA A 205 13.81 2.40 -5.70
N ASP A 206 15.03 2.81 -5.34
CA ASP A 206 15.95 2.10 -4.45
C ASP A 206 16.27 3.05 -3.29
N VAL A 207 15.74 2.75 -2.10
CA VAL A 207 15.68 3.68 -0.97
C VAL A 207 16.67 3.23 0.09
N ALA A 208 17.72 4.01 0.29
CA ALA A 208 18.68 3.77 1.35
C ALA A 208 18.07 4.02 2.74
N TRP A 209 18.65 3.40 3.76
CA TRP A 209 18.19 3.57 5.13
C TRP A 209 18.22 5.05 5.55
N GLY A 210 17.07 5.59 5.93
CA GLY A 210 16.92 6.98 6.38
C GLY A 210 16.87 8.03 5.25
N GLU A 211 16.88 7.63 3.99
CA GLU A 211 16.78 8.53 2.84
C GLU A 211 15.36 8.58 2.27
N GLU A 212 14.99 9.72 1.69
CA GLU A 212 13.71 9.85 1.01
C GLU A 212 13.69 9.13 -0.35
N PRO A 213 12.56 8.47 -0.70
CA PRO A 213 12.43 7.80 -2.00
C PRO A 213 12.54 8.77 -3.17
N GLN A 214 13.40 8.43 -4.14
CA GLN A 214 13.50 9.12 -5.42
C GLN A 214 12.89 8.21 -6.49
N PHE A 215 11.72 8.58 -7.01
CA PHE A 215 11.03 7.80 -8.03
C PHE A 215 11.61 8.06 -9.42
N ILE A 216 11.85 6.97 -10.17
CA ILE A 216 12.39 7.00 -11.53
C ILE A 216 11.28 6.53 -12.47
N ASP A 217 11.03 7.30 -13.53
CA ASP A 217 10.10 6.96 -14.62
C ASP A 217 8.70 6.49 -14.16
N PHE A 218 8.06 7.32 -13.32
CA PHE A 218 6.75 7.01 -12.76
C PHE A 218 5.65 7.92 -13.32
#